data_10e6db6334c13a7ead3be80e76d96b47
#
_entry.id   10e6db6334c13a7ead3be80e76d96b47
#
_cell.length_a   1.000
_cell.length_b   1.000
_cell.length_c   1.000
_cell.angle_alpha   90.00
_cell.angle_beta   90.00
_cell.angle_gamma   90.00
#
_symmetry.space_group_name_H-M   'P 1'
#
loop_
_entity.id
_entity.type
_entity.pdbx_description
1 polymer ?
#
loop_
_entity_poly.entity_id
_entity_poly.type
_entity_poly.pdbx_seq_one_letter_code
_entity_poly.pdbx_strand_id
1 'polypeptide(L)'
;MFFYQADPMPRPAVNVAARAARSAGNIILRYMNRIEGLAVVEKQRMDFASEVDRLAEAEIVKELRRAYPTHAILGEESGQIGKGPLTWVIDPLDGTHNYLRGIPHFCV
;
A
#
# COMPACT_ATOMS: atom_id res chain seq x y z
N MET A 1 27.20 -8.17 15.03
CA MET A 1 26.90 -7.88 14.64
C MET A 1 26.43 -7.64 14.58
N PHE A 2 26.36 -7.43 14.52
CA PHE A 2 25.93 -6.99 14.02
C PHE A 2 25.56 -6.46 14.02
N PHE A 3 25.46 -6.10 14.29
CA PHE A 3 25.15 -5.34 13.97
C PHE A 3 24.81 -4.71 13.92
N TYR A 4 24.80 -4.50 14.17
CA TYR A 4 24.54 -3.56 13.92
C TYR A 4 24.67 -2.93 13.39
N GLN A 5 24.93 -3.27 13.32
CA GLN A 5 24.90 -2.51 12.47
C GLN A 5 24.32 -1.38 11.92
N ALA A 6 25.02 -0.70 11.17
CA ALA A 6 24.28 0.50 10.99
C ALA A 6 22.96 0.17 10.34
N ASP A 7 21.87 0.43 11.00
CA ASP A 7 20.55 0.16 10.46
C ASP A 7 20.29 1.16 9.33
N PRO A 8 20.20 0.72 8.06
CA PRO A 8 19.90 1.63 6.96
C PRO A 8 18.49 2.19 7.01
N MET A 9 17.61 1.59 7.83
CA MET A 9 16.23 2.04 8.05
C MET A 9 16.08 2.45 9.51
N PRO A 10 16.39 3.70 9.84
CA PRO A 10 16.23 4.17 11.23
C PRO A 10 14.77 4.07 11.66
N ARG A 11 14.56 3.97 12.98
CA ARG A 11 13.23 3.81 13.57
C ARG A 11 12.20 4.83 13.06
N PRO A 12 12.56 6.11 12.83
CA PRO A 12 11.60 7.04 12.23
C PRO A 12 11.06 6.58 10.88
N ALA A 13 11.88 5.97 10.05
CA ALA A 13 11.44 5.46 8.76
C ALA A 13 10.47 4.29 8.92
N VAL A 14 10.73 3.39 9.85
CA VAL A 14 9.81 2.28 10.16
C VAL A 14 8.48 2.83 10.67
N ASN A 15 8.51 3.84 11.53
CA ASN A 15 7.30 4.47 12.05
C ASN A 15 6.49 5.14 10.94
N VAL A 16 7.16 5.79 10.00
CA VAL A 16 6.50 6.41 8.85
C VAL A 16 5.87 5.32 7.98
N ALA A 17 6.59 4.23 7.74
CA ALA A 17 6.07 3.09 6.97
C ALA A 17 4.81 2.52 7.61
N ALA A 18 4.85 2.30 8.92
CA ALA A 18 3.71 1.76 9.66
C ALA A 18 2.50 2.69 9.57
N ARG A 19 2.73 3.99 9.70
CA ARG A 19 1.66 4.99 9.59
C ARG A 19 1.05 5.02 8.20
N ALA A 20 1.91 4.99 7.17
CA ALA A 20 1.46 4.96 5.79
C ALA A 20 0.64 3.69 5.50
N ALA A 21 1.11 2.54 5.98
CA ALA A 21 0.40 1.27 5.81
C ALA A 21 -0.95 1.29 6.51
N ARG A 22 -1.04 1.86 7.70
CA ARG A 22 -2.32 1.97 8.41
C ARG A 22 -3.30 2.88 7.69
N SER A 23 -2.82 4.00 7.16
CA SER A 23 -3.67 4.91 6.38
C SER A 23 -4.24 4.20 5.15
N ALA A 24 -3.41 3.45 4.44
CA ALA A 24 -3.86 2.66 3.30
C ALA A 24 -4.84 1.57 3.74
N GLY A 25 -4.53 0.89 4.84
CA GLY A 25 -5.39 -0.15 5.40
C GLY A 25 -6.78 0.37 5.74
N ASN A 26 -6.87 1.58 6.27
CA ASN A 26 -8.15 2.21 6.57
C ASN A 26 -8.98 2.43 5.30
N ILE A 27 -8.34 2.81 4.21
CA ILE A 27 -9.01 2.95 2.91
C ILE A 27 -9.55 1.59 2.46
N ILE A 28 -8.70 0.57 2.51
CA ILE A 28 -9.05 -0.78 2.09
C ILE A 28 -10.25 -1.30 2.89
N LEU A 29 -10.22 -1.15 4.20
CA LEU A 29 -11.30 -1.61 5.07
C LEU A 29 -12.60 -0.82 4.84
N ARG A 30 -12.49 0.47 4.59
CA ARG A 30 -13.66 1.31 4.33
C ARG A 30 -14.43 0.83 3.10
N TYR A 31 -13.71 0.42 2.06
CA TYR A 31 -14.35 -0.04 0.84
C TYR A 31 -14.73 -1.52 0.86
N MET A 32 -14.27 -2.27 1.84
CA MET A 32 -14.55 -3.71 1.91
C MET A 32 -16.04 -4.03 1.94
N ASN A 33 -16.81 -3.25 2.66
CA ASN A 33 -18.25 -3.45 2.77
C ASN A 33 -18.99 -3.25 1.44
N ARG A 34 -18.42 -2.45 0.55
CA ARG A 34 -19.03 -2.19 -0.75
C ARG A 34 -18.94 -3.39 -1.70
N ILE A 35 -17.94 -4.25 -1.49
CA ILE A 35 -17.78 -5.43 -2.32
C ILE A 35 -18.99 -6.36 -2.18
N GLU A 36 -19.49 -6.51 -0.96
CA GLU A 36 -20.65 -7.35 -0.69
C GLU A 36 -21.92 -6.82 -1.37
N GLY A 37 -22.00 -5.50 -1.54
CA GLY A 37 -23.13 -4.86 -2.20
C GLY A 37 -23.02 -4.80 -3.72
N LEU A 38 -21.88 -5.15 -4.30
CA LEU A 38 -21.72 -5.13 -5.74
C LEU A 38 -22.41 -6.33 -6.36
N ALA A 39 -23.19 -6.07 -7.39
CA ALA A 39 -23.77 -7.14 -8.20
C ALA A 39 -22.66 -8.05 -8.71
N VAL A 40 -22.97 -9.33 -8.79
CA VAL A 40 -22.02 -10.43 -8.92
C VAL A 40 -21.39 -10.52 -10.31
N VAL A 41 -20.96 -9.40 -10.88
CA VAL A 41 -20.21 -9.43 -12.13
C VAL A 41 -18.73 -9.36 -11.77
N GLU A 42 -18.00 -10.40 -12.09
CA GLU A 42 -16.57 -10.53 -11.79
C GLU A 42 -15.78 -9.32 -12.26
N LYS A 43 -16.10 -8.81 -13.44
CA LYS A 43 -15.44 -7.62 -13.98
C LYS A 43 -15.60 -6.40 -13.08
N GLN A 44 -16.79 -6.19 -12.54
CA GLN A 44 -17.03 -5.04 -11.64
C GLN A 44 -16.22 -5.17 -10.36
N ARG A 45 -16.10 -6.38 -9.83
CA ARG A 45 -15.29 -6.62 -8.63
C ARG A 45 -13.82 -6.37 -8.90
N MET A 46 -13.32 -6.79 -10.05
CA MET A 46 -11.93 -6.57 -10.43
C MET A 46 -11.64 -5.07 -10.60
N ASP A 47 -12.55 -4.34 -11.28
CA ASP A 47 -12.40 -2.91 -11.46
C ASP A 47 -12.44 -2.17 -10.12
N PHE A 48 -13.30 -2.62 -9.21
CA PHE A 48 -13.40 -2.05 -7.87
C PHE A 48 -12.11 -2.27 -7.09
N ALA A 49 -11.56 -3.48 -7.12
CA ALA A 49 -10.31 -3.79 -6.43
C ALA A 49 -9.15 -2.96 -6.98
N SER A 50 -9.10 -2.77 -8.30
CA SER A 50 -8.08 -1.94 -8.93
C SER A 50 -8.19 -0.48 -8.47
N GLU A 51 -9.40 0.01 -8.31
CA GLU A 51 -9.64 1.38 -7.80
C GLU A 51 -9.16 1.50 -6.35
N VAL A 52 -9.48 0.53 -5.51
CA VAL A 52 -9.04 0.51 -4.11
C VAL A 52 -7.52 0.43 -4.03
N ASP A 53 -6.90 -0.41 -4.85
CA ASP A 53 -5.45 -0.50 -4.96
C ASP A 53 -4.83 0.86 -5.24
N ARG A 54 -5.36 1.57 -6.24
CA ARG A 54 -4.84 2.88 -6.62
C ARG A 54 -4.98 3.90 -5.50
N LEU A 55 -6.12 3.91 -4.83
CA LEU A 55 -6.36 4.84 -3.73
C LEU A 55 -5.42 4.55 -2.56
N ALA A 56 -5.24 3.29 -2.22
CA ALA A 56 -4.35 2.88 -1.14
C ALA A 56 -2.90 3.24 -1.47
N GLU A 57 -2.46 2.93 -2.68
CA GLU A 57 -1.09 3.26 -3.09
C GLU A 57 -0.85 4.77 -3.09
N ALA A 58 -1.81 5.55 -3.59
CA ALA A 58 -1.68 7.01 -3.61
C ALA A 58 -1.52 7.57 -2.20
N GLU A 59 -2.22 7.00 -1.23
CA GLU A 59 -2.11 7.41 0.16
C GLU A 59 -0.70 7.11 0.71
N ILE A 60 -0.19 5.91 0.42
CA ILE A 60 1.17 5.53 0.86
C ILE A 60 2.21 6.46 0.23
N VAL A 61 2.12 6.67 -1.07
CA VAL A 61 3.05 7.53 -1.80
C VAL A 61 3.04 8.95 -1.21
N LYS A 62 1.86 9.47 -0.92
CA LYS A 62 1.72 10.79 -0.33
C LYS A 62 2.46 10.89 1.01
N GLU A 63 2.26 9.91 1.89
CA GLU A 63 2.88 9.90 3.20
C GLU A 63 4.40 9.76 3.12
N LEU A 64 4.88 8.86 2.26
CA LEU A 64 6.31 8.63 2.11
C LEU A 64 7.02 9.84 1.49
N ARG A 65 6.43 10.47 0.49
CA ARG A 65 7.05 11.61 -0.17
C ARG A 65 7.05 12.84 0.71
N ARG A 66 6.08 12.96 1.60
CA ARG A 66 6.07 14.05 2.57
C ARG A 66 7.21 13.91 3.56
N ALA A 67 7.43 12.68 4.07
CA ALA A 67 8.45 12.41 5.08
C ALA A 67 9.86 12.32 4.46
N TYR A 68 9.98 11.74 3.29
CA TYR A 68 11.26 11.46 2.65
C TYR A 68 11.22 11.84 1.17
N PRO A 69 11.24 13.14 0.86
CA PRO A 69 11.08 13.61 -0.53
C PRO A 69 12.21 13.20 -1.48
N THR A 70 13.37 12.77 -0.93
CA THR A 70 14.50 12.35 -1.75
C THR A 70 14.55 10.84 -1.99
N HIS A 71 13.66 10.08 -1.38
CA HIS A 71 13.61 8.65 -1.59
C HIS A 71 12.85 8.30 -2.87
N ALA A 72 13.27 7.25 -3.54
CA ALA A 72 12.56 6.71 -4.69
C ALA A 72 11.43 5.81 -4.23
N ILE A 73 10.45 5.62 -5.10
CA ILE A 73 9.31 4.74 -4.84
C ILE A 73 9.11 3.84 -6.04
N LEU A 74 8.85 2.57 -5.77
CA LEU A 74 8.44 1.60 -6.77
C LEU A 74 7.10 1.03 -6.31
N GLY A 75 6.03 1.45 -6.96
CA GLY A 75 4.68 1.01 -6.66
C GLY A 75 4.14 0.11 -7.75
N GLU A 76 3.17 -0.70 -7.39
CA GLU A 76 2.51 -1.61 -8.31
C GLU A 76 1.76 -0.84 -9.40
N GLU A 77 1.06 0.23 -9.01
CA GLU A 77 0.27 1.05 -9.93
C GLU A 77 1.08 2.22 -10.48
N SER A 78 1.83 2.88 -9.62
CA SER A 78 2.58 4.10 -9.97
C SER A 78 3.86 3.82 -10.74
N GLY A 79 4.40 2.60 -10.67
CA GLY A 79 5.72 2.31 -11.22
C GLY A 79 6.81 3.01 -10.45
N GLN A 80 7.88 3.35 -11.15
CA GLN A 80 9.04 4.01 -10.57
C GLN A 80 8.79 5.51 -10.44
N ILE A 81 8.94 6.04 -9.24
CA ILE A 81 8.84 7.48 -8.97
C ILE A 81 10.18 7.95 -8.41
N GLY A 82 10.84 8.82 -9.15
CA GLY A 82 12.09 9.43 -8.72
C GLY A 82 13.27 8.46 -8.67
N LYS A 83 14.38 8.98 -8.18
CA LYS A 83 15.60 8.24 -7.94
C LYS A 83 16.21 8.76 -6.65
N GLY A 84 16.79 7.87 -5.87
CA GLY A 84 17.36 8.28 -4.61
C GLY A 84 18.19 7.16 -3.98
N PRO A 85 18.78 7.44 -2.82
CA PRO A 85 19.63 6.45 -2.14
C PRO A 85 18.87 5.24 -1.63
N LEU A 86 17.56 5.40 -1.39
CA LEU A 86 16.70 4.33 -0.91
C LEU A 86 15.45 4.30 -1.78
N THR A 87 14.89 3.11 -1.95
CA THR A 87 13.67 2.90 -2.70
C THR A 87 12.65 2.20 -1.83
N TRP A 88 11.47 2.78 -1.73
CA TRP A 88 10.32 2.14 -1.09
C TRP A 88 9.64 1.27 -2.12
N VAL A 89 9.45 0.01 -1.78
CA VAL A 89 8.71 -0.93 -2.63
C VAL A 89 7.34 -1.14 -1.99
N ILE A 90 6.28 -0.86 -2.75
CA ILE A 90 4.92 -0.84 -2.23
C ILE A 90 4.07 -1.87 -2.92
N ASP A 91 3.43 -2.73 -2.13
CA ASP A 91 2.29 -3.53 -2.55
C ASP A 91 1.08 -3.05 -1.74
N PRO A 92 0.19 -2.26 -2.34
CA PRO A 92 -0.89 -1.62 -1.59
C PRO A 92 -1.96 -2.60 -1.12
N LEU A 93 -2.10 -3.75 -1.77
CA LEU A 93 -3.08 -4.75 -1.40
C LEU A 93 -2.59 -6.13 -1.83
N ASP A 94 -1.95 -6.83 -0.91
CA ASP A 94 -1.57 -8.21 -1.10
C ASP A 94 -2.74 -9.10 -0.67
N GLY A 95 -3.09 -10.07 -1.49
CA GLY A 95 -4.25 -10.93 -1.24
C GLY A 95 -5.52 -10.40 -1.88
N THR A 96 -5.41 -9.82 -3.08
CA THR A 96 -6.52 -9.22 -3.81
C THR A 96 -7.70 -10.19 -4.02
N HIS A 97 -7.41 -11.45 -4.29
CA HIS A 97 -8.47 -12.46 -4.47
C HIS A 97 -9.28 -12.67 -3.19
N ASN A 98 -8.60 -12.71 -2.05
CA ASN A 98 -9.28 -12.81 -0.77
C ASN A 98 -10.15 -11.59 -0.52
N TYR A 99 -9.60 -10.41 -0.80
CA TYR A 99 -10.31 -9.15 -0.65
C TYR A 99 -11.60 -9.14 -1.48
N LEU A 100 -11.50 -9.54 -2.75
CA LEU A 100 -12.64 -9.60 -3.66
C LEU A 100 -13.74 -10.54 -3.19
N ARG A 101 -13.39 -11.57 -2.44
CA ARG A 101 -14.32 -12.59 -1.95
C ARG A 101 -14.79 -12.32 -0.53
N GLY A 102 -14.40 -11.20 0.06
CA GLY A 102 -14.76 -10.87 1.43
C GLY A 102 -14.04 -11.72 2.47
N ILE A 103 -12.95 -12.37 2.09
CA ILE A 103 -12.15 -13.17 3.02
C ILE A 103 -11.14 -12.23 3.67
N PRO A 104 -11.20 -12.04 5.01
CA PRO A 104 -10.36 -11.05 5.69
C PRO A 104 -8.93 -11.55 5.89
N HIS A 105 -8.26 -11.89 4.80
CA HIS A 105 -6.87 -12.34 4.81
C HIS A 105 -6.11 -11.64 3.69
N PHE A 106 -5.69 -10.43 3.97
CA PHE A 106 -4.95 -9.57 3.05
C PHE A 106 -4.15 -8.55 3.86
N CYS A 107 -3.20 -7.88 3.20
CA CYS A 107 -2.37 -6.90 3.89
C CYS A 107 -1.85 -5.83 2.93
N VAL A 108 -1.22 -4.85 3.52
CA VAL A 108 -0.48 -3.81 2.78
C VAL A 108 1.00 -4.14 2.83
#